data_223cde2db970ef2573fd9f9df9287c1b
#
_entry.id   223cde2db970ef2573fd9f9df9287c1b
#
_cell.length_a   1.000
_cell.length_b   1.000
_cell.length_c   1.000
_cell.angle_alpha   90.00
_cell.angle_beta   90.00
_cell.angle_gamma   90.00
#
_symmetry.space_group_name_H-M   'P 1'
#
loop_
_entity.id
_entity.type
_entity.pdbx_description
1 polymer ?
#
loop_
_entity_poly.entity_id
_entity_poly.type
_entity_poly.pdbx_seq_one_letter_code
_entity_poly.pdbx_strand_id
1 'polypeptide(L)'
;MAKSSGAYATVVGHTPQGTMIRLPSGRTRYVNDHCMATVGVISASGRIEKPFLKAGAKFHLMKAKGHKYPRCSGRKMVPACHPYGSSKRSARRCTTTSHGAPPGQKVGLIAARGPGQKKKRAIR
;
A
#
# COMPACT_ATOMS: atom_id res chain seq x y z
N MET A 1 15.36 7.41 3.68
CA MET A 1 14.12 7.51 2.87
C MET A 1 14.35 6.74 1.58
N ALA A 2 13.29 6.28 0.90
CA ALA A 2 13.36 5.57 -0.39
C ALA A 2 14.35 4.36 -0.42
N LYS A 3 14.25 3.44 0.56
CA LYS A 3 15.17 2.30 0.70
C LYS A 3 14.66 0.99 0.07
N SER A 4 13.46 0.98 -0.48
CA SER A 4 12.89 -0.23 -1.11
C SER A 4 13.58 -0.57 -2.42
N SER A 5 13.53 -1.85 -2.82
CA SER A 5 14.12 -2.32 -4.09
C SER A 5 13.62 -1.48 -5.27
N GLY A 6 14.52 -0.97 -6.09
CA GLY A 6 14.23 -0.14 -7.25
C GLY A 6 13.70 1.26 -6.95
N ALA A 7 13.62 1.68 -5.69
CA ALA A 7 13.14 3.00 -5.32
C ALA A 7 14.24 4.06 -5.41
N TYR A 8 13.81 5.28 -5.66
CA TYR A 8 14.64 6.48 -5.62
C TYR A 8 13.79 7.69 -5.24
N ALA A 9 14.44 8.73 -4.77
CA ALA A 9 13.82 10.04 -4.57
C ALA A 9 14.46 11.03 -5.55
N THR A 10 13.69 11.98 -6.05
CA THR A 10 14.19 13.00 -6.99
C THR A 10 14.36 14.32 -6.27
N VAL A 11 15.52 14.95 -6.43
CA VAL A 11 15.72 16.33 -5.99
C VAL A 11 14.95 17.25 -6.94
N VAL A 12 14.07 18.05 -6.38
CA VAL A 12 13.24 19.00 -7.14
C VAL A 12 13.89 20.36 -7.21
N GLY A 13 14.53 20.78 -6.14
CA GLY A 13 15.23 22.08 -6.06
C GLY A 13 15.71 22.39 -4.66
N HIS A 14 16.46 23.46 -4.55
CA HIS A 14 16.96 24.02 -3.29
C HIS A 14 16.13 25.26 -2.94
N THR A 15 15.79 25.39 -1.68
CA THR A 15 15.03 26.51 -1.14
C THR A 15 15.69 27.00 0.15
N PRO A 16 15.39 28.21 0.63
CA PRO A 16 15.92 28.68 1.92
C PRO A 16 15.56 27.77 3.11
N GLN A 17 14.52 26.94 2.96
CA GLN A 17 14.10 25.97 3.97
C GLN A 17 14.83 24.62 3.88
N GLY A 18 15.70 24.46 2.90
CA GLY A 18 16.44 23.23 2.60
C GLY A 18 16.13 22.66 1.23
N THR A 19 16.72 21.51 0.95
CA THR A 19 16.53 20.78 -0.32
C THR A 19 15.17 20.08 -0.37
N MET A 20 14.38 20.41 -1.37
CA MET A 20 13.08 19.79 -1.62
C MET A 20 13.25 18.50 -2.42
N ILE A 21 12.82 17.38 -1.85
CA ILE A 21 12.86 16.06 -2.48
C ILE A 21 11.45 15.52 -2.71
N ARG A 22 11.25 14.85 -3.83
CA ARG A 22 10.04 14.09 -4.14
C ARG A 22 10.27 12.61 -3.86
N LEU A 23 9.45 12.05 -2.97
CA LEU A 23 9.50 10.65 -2.60
C LEU A 23 8.74 9.76 -3.60
N PRO A 24 8.98 8.44 -3.62
CA PRO A 24 8.25 7.50 -4.49
C PRO A 24 6.72 7.54 -4.32
N SER A 25 6.23 7.91 -3.13
CA SER A 25 4.80 8.12 -2.86
C SER A 25 4.19 9.35 -3.53
N GLY A 26 5.00 10.18 -4.19
CA GLY A 26 4.59 11.46 -4.78
C GLY A 26 4.59 12.64 -3.81
N ARG A 27 4.83 12.42 -2.52
CA ARG A 27 4.96 13.50 -1.53
C ARG A 27 6.30 14.20 -1.67
N THR A 28 6.29 15.51 -1.47
CA THR A 28 7.50 16.32 -1.32
C THR A 28 7.85 16.47 0.16
N ARG A 29 9.16 16.52 0.45
CA ARG A 29 9.69 16.81 1.77
C ARG A 29 10.91 17.71 1.66
N TYR A 30 11.10 18.56 2.65
CA TYR A 30 12.31 19.33 2.84
C TYR A 30 13.29 18.53 3.70
N VAL A 31 14.55 18.54 3.31
CA VAL A 31 15.66 17.90 4.00
C VAL A 31 16.77 18.94 4.15
N ASN A 32 17.49 18.90 5.24
CA ASN A 32 18.62 19.79 5.44
C ASN A 32 19.66 19.58 4.32
N ASP A 33 20.20 20.69 3.79
CA ASP A 33 21.16 20.67 2.67
C ASP A 33 22.47 19.97 3.02
N HIS A 34 22.84 19.91 4.30
CA HIS A 34 24.02 19.18 4.79
C HIS A 34 23.81 17.68 4.94
N CYS A 35 22.63 17.15 4.64
CA CYS A 35 22.38 15.70 4.70
C CYS A 35 23.13 14.97 3.61
N MET A 36 23.85 13.92 3.98
CA MET A 36 24.46 13.02 3.02
C MET A 36 23.41 12.13 2.35
N ALA A 37 23.60 11.85 1.07
CA ALA A 37 22.74 11.00 0.28
C ALA A 37 23.56 10.06 -0.62
N THR A 38 23.05 8.87 -0.86
CA THR A 38 23.58 7.98 -1.88
C THR A 38 22.90 8.29 -3.20
N VAL A 39 23.68 8.55 -4.24
CA VAL A 39 23.17 8.84 -5.58
C VAL A 39 22.92 7.56 -6.34
N GLY A 40 21.76 7.45 -6.99
CA GLY A 40 21.39 6.32 -7.84
C GLY A 40 20.05 5.71 -7.48
N VAL A 41 19.81 4.52 -8.00
CA VAL A 41 18.59 3.73 -7.80
C VAL A 41 18.93 2.51 -6.97
N ILE A 42 18.08 2.15 -6.02
CA ILE A 42 18.25 0.95 -5.20
C ILE A 42 18.19 -0.28 -6.10
N SER A 43 19.09 -1.23 -5.87
CA SER A 43 19.14 -2.48 -6.63
C SER A 43 17.87 -3.32 -6.52
N ALA A 44 17.75 -4.35 -7.36
CA ALA A 44 16.59 -5.24 -7.45
C ALA A 44 15.29 -4.54 -7.90
N SER A 45 15.39 -3.59 -8.81
CA SER A 45 14.24 -3.09 -9.58
C SER A 45 13.60 -4.22 -10.39
N GLY A 46 12.30 -4.12 -10.66
CA GLY A 46 11.57 -5.16 -11.41
C GLY A 46 11.16 -6.40 -10.62
N ARG A 47 11.49 -6.49 -9.32
CA ARG A 47 11.12 -7.64 -8.48
C ARG A 47 9.63 -7.94 -8.49
N ILE A 48 8.78 -6.91 -8.46
CA ILE A 48 7.32 -7.05 -8.44
C ILE A 48 6.73 -7.32 -9.83
N GLU A 49 7.48 -7.07 -10.89
CA GLU A 49 7.07 -7.31 -12.28
C GLU A 49 7.13 -8.80 -12.64
N LYS A 50 7.96 -9.56 -11.94
CA LYS A 50 8.11 -10.99 -12.16
C LYS A 50 6.89 -11.75 -11.61
N PRO A 51 6.11 -12.46 -12.47
CA PRO A 51 4.91 -13.15 -12.01
C PRO A 51 5.26 -14.39 -11.19
N PHE A 52 4.38 -14.73 -10.25
CA PHE A 52 4.41 -16.03 -9.59
C PHE A 52 3.78 -17.07 -10.54
N LEU A 53 4.59 -17.92 -11.11
CA LEU A 53 4.10 -18.96 -12.04
C LEU A 53 3.33 -20.08 -11.32
N LYS A 54 3.55 -20.28 -10.04
CA LYS A 54 2.92 -21.34 -9.24
C LYS A 54 2.66 -20.91 -7.80
N ALA A 55 1.63 -21.53 -7.20
CA ALA A 55 1.24 -21.26 -5.82
C ALA A 55 2.35 -21.54 -4.81
N GLY A 56 3.18 -22.58 -5.04
CA GLY A 56 4.29 -22.92 -4.17
C GLY A 56 5.33 -21.81 -4.04
N ALA A 57 5.68 -21.12 -5.13
CA ALA A 57 6.61 -20.01 -5.08
C ALA A 57 6.08 -18.86 -4.20
N LYS A 58 4.81 -18.54 -4.32
CA LYS A 58 4.15 -17.54 -3.47
C LYS A 58 4.05 -17.98 -2.02
N PHE A 59 3.77 -19.27 -1.78
CA PHE A 59 3.71 -19.84 -0.44
C PHE A 59 5.05 -19.69 0.28
N HIS A 60 6.16 -20.08 -0.34
CA HIS A 60 7.49 -19.97 0.27
C HIS A 60 7.90 -18.51 0.51
N LEU A 61 7.59 -17.61 -0.43
CA LEU A 61 7.86 -16.18 -0.25
C LEU A 61 7.08 -15.62 0.95
N MET A 62 5.80 -15.96 1.07
CA MET A 62 4.96 -15.47 2.18
C MET A 62 5.41 -16.06 3.51
N LYS A 63 5.82 -17.34 3.53
CA LYS A 63 6.40 -17.99 4.71
C LYS A 63 7.68 -17.27 5.16
N ALA A 64 8.59 -16.95 4.25
CA ALA A 64 9.81 -16.21 4.54
C ALA A 64 9.54 -14.80 5.10
N LYS A 65 8.44 -14.15 4.68
CA LYS A 65 7.99 -12.85 5.18
C LYS A 65 7.16 -12.92 6.48
N GLY A 66 6.88 -14.11 7.00
CA GLY A 66 6.00 -14.29 8.16
C GLY A 66 4.52 -14.01 7.89
N HIS A 67 4.11 -13.98 6.62
CA HIS A 67 2.72 -13.73 6.23
C HIS A 67 1.96 -15.04 6.05
N LYS A 68 0.78 -15.12 6.65
CA LYS A 68 -0.11 -16.27 6.46
C LYS A 68 -0.60 -16.36 5.01
N TYR A 69 -0.35 -17.50 4.37
CA TYR A 69 -0.81 -17.80 3.02
C TYR A 69 -1.00 -19.32 2.85
N PRO A 70 -2.04 -19.81 2.16
CA PRO A 70 -3.19 -19.06 1.64
C PRO A 70 -4.14 -18.56 2.75
N ARG A 71 -4.98 -17.56 2.43
CA ARG A 71 -5.96 -16.98 3.37
C ARG A 71 -7.36 -17.13 2.80
N CYS A 72 -8.31 -17.55 3.64
CA CYS A 72 -9.71 -17.50 3.30
C CYS A 72 -10.20 -16.04 3.18
N SER A 73 -10.99 -15.75 2.18
CA SER A 73 -11.67 -14.47 2.07
C SER A 73 -12.70 -14.32 3.20
N GLY A 74 -12.73 -13.17 3.86
CA GLY A 74 -13.74 -12.86 4.88
C GLY A 74 -15.18 -13.00 4.39
N ARG A 75 -15.40 -12.82 3.09
CA ARG A 75 -16.69 -13.00 2.43
C ARG A 75 -17.17 -14.46 2.40
N LYS A 76 -16.26 -15.42 2.45
CA LYS A 76 -16.54 -16.85 2.50
C LYS A 76 -16.74 -17.36 3.93
N MET A 77 -16.51 -16.53 4.92
CA MET A 77 -16.67 -16.87 6.33
C MET A 77 -18.12 -16.66 6.79
N VAL A 78 -18.43 -17.20 7.97
CA VAL A 78 -19.71 -16.94 8.65
C VAL A 78 -19.71 -15.54 9.27
N PRO A 79 -20.88 -14.91 9.47
CA PRO A 79 -20.98 -13.57 10.03
C PRO A 79 -20.35 -13.41 11.43
N ALA A 80 -20.31 -14.49 12.20
CA ALA A 80 -19.71 -14.51 13.53
C ALA A 80 -18.18 -14.35 13.49
N CYS A 81 -17.53 -14.83 12.42
CA CYS A 81 -16.06 -14.82 12.30
C CYS A 81 -15.51 -13.59 11.58
N HIS A 82 -16.31 -12.92 10.75
CA HIS A 82 -15.87 -11.80 9.96
C HIS A 82 -17.03 -10.86 9.59
N PRO A 83 -16.86 -9.54 9.64
CA PRO A 83 -17.91 -8.56 9.27
C PRO A 83 -18.44 -8.71 7.84
N TYR A 84 -17.64 -9.30 6.93
CA TYR A 84 -18.04 -9.58 5.55
C TYR A 84 -18.64 -10.97 5.37
N GLY A 85 -18.79 -11.73 6.42
CA GLY A 85 -19.42 -13.05 6.40
C GLY A 85 -20.85 -12.99 5.87
N SER A 86 -21.31 -14.10 5.23
CA SER A 86 -22.57 -14.19 4.49
C SER A 86 -22.61 -13.33 3.22
N SER A 87 -22.56 -13.99 2.06
CA SER A 87 -22.44 -13.36 0.73
C SER A 87 -23.56 -12.38 0.37
N LYS A 88 -24.77 -12.59 0.90
CA LYS A 88 -25.93 -11.73 0.62
C LYS A 88 -25.83 -10.33 1.23
N ARG A 89 -25.13 -10.17 2.35
CA ARG A 89 -24.98 -8.87 3.03
C ARG A 89 -23.86 -8.01 2.49
N SER A 90 -22.79 -8.58 1.98
CA SER A 90 -21.61 -7.83 1.57
C SER A 90 -21.77 -7.08 0.25
N ALA A 91 -22.71 -7.46 -0.61
CA ALA A 91 -22.97 -6.77 -1.88
C ALA A 91 -23.65 -5.40 -1.70
N ARG A 92 -24.30 -5.16 -0.57
CA ARG A 92 -25.07 -3.93 -0.29
C ARG A 92 -24.42 -3.01 0.73
N ARG A 93 -23.33 -3.41 1.39
CA ARG A 93 -22.66 -2.61 2.40
C ARG A 93 -21.42 -1.92 1.83
N CYS A 94 -21.24 -0.68 2.23
CA CYS A 94 -19.98 0.01 2.03
C CYS A 94 -18.85 -0.81 2.66
N THR A 95 -17.83 -1.14 1.87
CA THR A 95 -16.65 -1.90 2.32
C THR A 95 -15.63 -1.05 3.04
N THR A 96 -15.85 0.27 3.09
CA THR A 96 -14.98 1.20 3.81
C THR A 96 -15.37 1.27 5.28
N THR A 97 -14.42 1.02 6.14
CA THR A 97 -14.59 1.07 7.59
C THR A 97 -14.11 2.41 8.13
N SER A 98 -14.77 2.96 9.14
CA SER A 98 -14.34 4.18 9.82
C SER A 98 -12.97 4.02 10.46
N HIS A 99 -12.20 5.11 10.53
CA HIS A 99 -10.93 5.13 11.27
C HIS A 99 -11.13 4.79 12.76
N GLY A 100 -12.22 5.24 13.36
CA GLY A 100 -12.56 5.01 14.76
C GLY A 100 -13.30 3.69 15.05
N ALA A 101 -13.42 2.78 14.07
CA ALA A 101 -14.07 1.50 14.30
C ALA A 101 -13.31 0.66 15.32
N PRO A 102 -14.01 -0.06 16.23
CA PRO A 102 -13.38 -0.91 17.24
C PRO A 102 -12.62 -2.08 16.61
N PRO A 103 -11.68 -2.70 17.36
CA PRO A 103 -11.01 -3.93 16.95
C PRO A 103 -12.03 -5.01 16.56
N GLY A 104 -11.72 -5.77 15.51
CA GLY A 104 -12.64 -6.79 14.96
C GLY A 104 -13.62 -6.25 13.91
N GLN A 105 -14.13 -5.05 14.05
CA GLN A 105 -14.90 -4.35 13.02
C GLN A 105 -14.00 -3.65 11.99
N LYS A 106 -12.76 -3.32 12.37
CA LYS A 106 -11.79 -2.60 11.54
C LYS A 106 -11.11 -3.53 10.54
N VAL A 107 -11.80 -3.83 9.45
CA VAL A 107 -11.37 -4.75 8.40
C VAL A 107 -11.56 -4.13 7.02
N GLY A 108 -10.80 -4.60 6.03
CA GLY A 108 -10.89 -4.16 4.65
C GLY A 108 -10.30 -2.78 4.41
N LEU A 109 -11.01 -1.93 3.70
CA LEU A 109 -10.60 -0.56 3.37
C LEU A 109 -10.85 0.35 4.57
N ILE A 110 -9.81 0.63 5.34
CA ILE A 110 -9.91 1.45 6.55
C ILE A 110 -9.72 2.92 6.18
N ALA A 111 -10.70 3.75 6.51
CA ALA A 111 -10.73 5.19 6.25
C ALA A 111 -10.40 5.58 4.79
N ALA A 112 -10.65 4.69 3.84
CA ALA A 112 -10.36 4.94 2.43
C ALA A 112 -11.27 6.03 1.87
N ARG A 113 -10.68 7.01 1.19
CA ARG A 113 -11.40 8.08 0.51
C ARG A 113 -11.52 7.75 -0.97
N GLY A 114 -12.76 7.67 -1.49
CA GLY A 114 -13.04 7.39 -2.89
C GLY A 114 -12.52 6.01 -3.32
N PRO A 115 -12.95 4.91 -2.69
CA PRO A 115 -12.60 3.57 -3.13
C PRO A 115 -13.15 3.31 -4.54
N GLY A 116 -12.35 2.63 -5.38
CA GLY A 116 -12.66 2.35 -6.77
C GLY A 116 -11.90 3.23 -7.76
N GLN A 117 -12.25 3.15 -9.03
CA GLN A 117 -11.64 3.97 -10.08
C GLN A 117 -11.96 5.45 -9.84
N LYS A 118 -10.94 6.23 -9.56
CA LYS A 118 -11.10 7.69 -9.54
C LYS A 118 -11.39 8.16 -10.96
N LYS A 119 -12.60 8.64 -11.23
CA LYS A 119 -12.85 9.44 -12.43
C LYS A 119 -11.84 10.60 -12.41
N LYS A 120 -11.02 10.69 -13.46
CA LYS A 120 -10.13 11.84 -13.63
C LYS A 120 -11.01 13.09 -13.48
N ARG A 121 -10.85 13.84 -12.39
CA ARG A 121 -11.45 15.17 -12.30
C ARG A 121 -10.84 15.95 -13.44
N ALA A 122 -11.66 16.34 -14.40
CA ALA A 122 -11.28 17.33 -15.37
C ALA A 122 -10.80 18.56 -14.58
N ILE A 123 -9.55 18.94 -14.81
CA ILE A 123 -9.00 20.18 -14.28
C ILE A 123 -9.81 21.28 -14.98
N ARG A 124 -10.68 21.93 -14.21
CA ARG A 124 -11.30 23.19 -14.62
C ARG A 124 -10.34 24.32 -14.34
#